data_39277d4a53709dc49965b183877ea50c
#
_entry.id   39277d4a53709dc49965b183877ea50c
#
_cell.length_a   1.000
_cell.length_b   1.000
_cell.length_c   1.000
_cell.angle_alpha   90.00
_cell.angle_beta   90.00
_cell.angle_gamma   90.00
#
_symmetry.space_group_name_H-M   'P 1'
#
loop_
_entity.id
_entity.type
_entity.pdbx_description
1 polymer ?
#
loop_
_entity_poly.entity_id
_entity_poly.type
_entity_poly.pdbx_seq_one_letter_code
_entity_poly.pdbx_strand_id
1 'polypeptide(L)'
;DFAMQRLNDSGLRPLLDEKVLIKKVPVLGICVGMQMLAHSSEEGKLPGLGWIDGSVKRFAQSPFHKVMSIPHMGWNSVKPLDFNGLFNGFDEDSLFYFLHSYYFVCNSTELILAVTDFHGEFTSAASSGNVFGVQFHPEKSHEWGIKLLKNFALL
;
A
#
# COMPACT_ATOMS: atom_id res chain seq x y z
N ASP A 1 2.76 -12.16 -9.20
CA ASP A 1 2.43 -13.62 -9.18
C ASP A 1 3.19 -14.38 -8.10
N PHE A 2 4.50 -14.14 -7.94
CA PHE A 2 5.32 -14.92 -6.98
C PHE A 2 4.77 -14.86 -5.55
N ALA A 3 4.44 -13.67 -5.04
CA ALA A 3 3.93 -13.51 -3.68
C ALA A 3 2.57 -14.20 -3.49
N MET A 4 1.65 -14.05 -4.46
CA MET A 4 0.35 -14.72 -4.41
C MET A 4 0.48 -16.24 -4.50
N GLN A 5 1.38 -16.74 -5.37
CA GLN A 5 1.64 -18.19 -5.47
C GLN A 5 2.15 -18.74 -4.14
N ARG A 6 3.14 -18.07 -3.50
CA ARG A 6 3.68 -18.50 -2.20
C ARG A 6 2.62 -18.51 -1.10
N LEU A 7 1.74 -17.51 -1.10
CA LEU A 7 0.63 -17.48 -0.14
C LEU A 7 -0.35 -18.64 -0.37
N ASN A 8 -0.72 -18.90 -1.63
CA ASN A 8 -1.63 -19.99 -1.96
C ASN A 8 -1.01 -21.36 -1.63
N ASP A 9 0.26 -21.57 -1.96
CA ASP A 9 0.98 -22.82 -1.71
C ASP A 9 1.18 -23.10 -0.22
N SER A 10 1.24 -22.04 0.60
CA SER A 10 1.37 -22.17 2.06
C SER A 10 0.14 -22.75 2.75
N GLY A 11 -1.02 -22.75 2.08
CA GLY A 11 -2.31 -23.14 2.68
C GLY A 11 -2.85 -22.17 3.74
N LEU A 12 -2.20 -21.02 3.96
CA LEU A 12 -2.60 -20.04 4.98
C LEU A 12 -3.78 -19.17 4.55
N ARG A 13 -4.13 -19.13 3.27
CA ARG A 13 -5.17 -18.24 2.73
C ARG A 13 -6.51 -18.38 3.49
N PRO A 14 -7.07 -19.58 3.74
CA PRO A 14 -8.35 -19.71 4.44
C PRO A 14 -8.28 -19.17 5.88
N LEU A 15 -7.15 -19.39 6.58
CA LEU A 15 -6.95 -18.89 7.93
C LEU A 15 -6.87 -17.35 7.95
N LEU A 16 -6.18 -16.75 6.99
CA LEU A 16 -6.10 -15.29 6.86
C LEU A 16 -7.47 -14.70 6.53
N ASP A 17 -8.21 -15.28 5.59
CA ASP A 17 -9.56 -14.83 5.24
C ASP A 17 -10.48 -14.88 6.48
N GLU A 18 -10.43 -15.95 7.30
CA GLU A 18 -11.17 -16.06 8.56
C GLU A 18 -10.78 -14.95 9.54
N LYS A 19 -9.48 -14.75 9.79
CA LYS A 19 -8.99 -13.76 10.75
C LYS A 19 -9.33 -12.34 10.34
N VAL A 20 -9.09 -12.01 9.07
CA VAL A 20 -9.20 -10.64 8.55
C VAL A 20 -10.65 -10.30 8.21
N LEU A 21 -11.34 -11.14 7.43
CA LEU A 21 -12.66 -10.80 6.90
C LEU A 21 -13.78 -11.09 7.88
N ILE A 22 -13.65 -12.16 8.70
CA ILE A 22 -14.69 -12.58 9.64
C ILE A 22 -14.41 -12.02 11.04
N LYS A 23 -13.22 -12.28 11.57
CA LYS A 23 -12.86 -11.85 12.93
C LYS A 23 -12.40 -10.40 13.03
N LYS A 24 -12.25 -9.72 11.88
CA LYS A 24 -11.87 -8.30 11.78
C LYS A 24 -10.55 -7.96 12.49
N VAL A 25 -9.62 -8.90 12.52
CA VAL A 25 -8.27 -8.63 13.02
C VAL A 25 -7.59 -7.62 12.12
N PRO A 26 -7.02 -6.51 12.63
CA PRO A 26 -6.31 -5.55 11.82
C PRO A 26 -5.13 -6.19 11.08
N VAL A 27 -4.97 -5.83 9.80
CA VAL A 27 -3.87 -6.27 8.96
C VAL A 27 -3.27 -5.09 8.21
N LEU A 28 -1.93 -5.07 8.12
CA LEU A 28 -1.18 -4.07 7.37
C LEU A 28 -0.37 -4.75 6.25
N GLY A 29 -0.73 -4.46 5.00
CA GLY A 29 0.07 -4.82 3.83
C GLY A 29 1.15 -3.77 3.57
N ILE A 30 2.43 -4.17 3.51
CA ILE A 30 3.56 -3.29 3.24
C ILE A 30 4.11 -3.58 1.85
N CYS A 31 4.28 -2.56 1.02
CA CYS A 31 4.80 -2.61 -0.35
C CYS A 31 4.08 -3.68 -1.20
N VAL A 32 4.72 -4.79 -1.55
CA VAL A 32 4.08 -5.91 -2.26
C VAL A 32 2.87 -6.46 -1.47
N GLY A 33 2.91 -6.42 -0.14
CA GLY A 33 1.79 -6.79 0.72
C GLY A 33 0.56 -5.92 0.49
N MET A 34 0.71 -4.60 0.32
CA MET A 34 -0.38 -3.72 -0.10
C MET A 34 -0.92 -4.11 -1.47
N GLN A 35 -0.04 -4.38 -2.43
CA GLN A 35 -0.43 -4.74 -3.79
C GLN A 35 -1.20 -6.07 -3.85
N MET A 36 -0.87 -7.01 -2.96
CA MET A 36 -1.63 -8.26 -2.82
C MET A 36 -3.07 -8.06 -2.36
N LEU A 37 -3.40 -6.94 -1.70
CA LEU A 37 -4.76 -6.63 -1.22
C LEU A 37 -5.74 -6.29 -2.35
N ALA A 38 -5.25 -5.93 -3.54
CA ALA A 38 -6.03 -5.59 -4.72
C ALA A 38 -6.76 -6.82 -5.34
N HIS A 39 -7.65 -6.56 -6.29
CA HIS A 39 -8.27 -7.62 -7.11
C HIS A 39 -7.32 -8.16 -8.17
N SER A 40 -6.51 -7.27 -8.78
CA SER A 40 -5.63 -7.60 -9.91
C SER A 40 -4.39 -6.71 -9.95
N SER A 41 -3.39 -7.15 -10.71
CA SER A 41 -2.15 -6.41 -10.91
C SER A 41 -1.67 -6.52 -12.35
N GLU A 42 -1.17 -5.41 -12.90
CA GLU A 42 -0.48 -5.42 -14.19
C GLU A 42 0.90 -6.08 -14.12
N GLU A 43 1.41 -6.36 -12.92
CA GLU A 43 2.67 -7.09 -12.73
C GLU A 43 2.52 -8.60 -12.94
N GLY A 44 1.29 -9.12 -12.83
CA GLY A 44 1.04 -10.54 -12.90
C GLY A 44 -0.33 -10.91 -13.46
N LYS A 45 -0.63 -12.22 -13.43
CA LYS A 45 -1.89 -12.80 -13.94
C LYS A 45 -2.76 -13.38 -12.82
N LEU A 46 -2.17 -13.71 -11.67
CA LEU A 46 -2.92 -14.23 -10.54
C LEU A 46 -3.77 -13.15 -9.91
N PRO A 47 -5.00 -13.47 -9.49
CA PRO A 47 -5.82 -12.54 -8.73
C PRO A 47 -5.16 -12.27 -7.37
N GLY A 48 -5.34 -11.06 -6.85
CA GLY A 48 -4.97 -10.71 -5.49
C GLY A 48 -5.96 -11.22 -4.44
N LEU A 49 -5.86 -10.69 -3.24
CA LEU A 49 -6.74 -11.02 -2.12
C LEU A 49 -8.15 -10.42 -2.29
N GLY A 50 -8.25 -9.26 -2.97
CA GLY A 50 -9.50 -8.53 -3.14
C GLY A 50 -10.05 -7.95 -1.84
N TRP A 51 -9.20 -7.70 -0.85
CA TRP A 51 -9.63 -7.16 0.45
C TRP A 51 -9.78 -5.63 0.46
N ILE A 52 -9.10 -4.93 -0.47
CA ILE A 52 -9.33 -3.52 -0.78
C ILE A 52 -9.77 -3.42 -2.23
N ASP A 53 -10.88 -2.73 -2.49
CA ASP A 53 -11.42 -2.57 -3.84
C ASP A 53 -10.52 -1.66 -4.69
N GLY A 54 -9.80 -2.27 -5.61
CA GLY A 54 -8.84 -1.58 -6.47
C GLY A 54 -8.00 -2.54 -7.28
N SER A 55 -7.07 -1.97 -8.04
CA SER A 55 -6.14 -2.69 -8.90
C SER A 55 -4.75 -2.08 -8.83
N VAL A 56 -3.74 -2.87 -9.17
CA VAL A 56 -2.35 -2.41 -9.24
C VAL A 56 -1.98 -2.10 -10.67
N LYS A 57 -1.43 -0.89 -10.91
CA LYS A 57 -1.03 -0.38 -12.22
C LYS A 57 0.47 -0.12 -12.28
N ARG A 58 1.03 -0.21 -13.46
CA ARG A 58 2.42 0.20 -13.71
C ARG A 58 2.48 1.71 -13.90
N PHE A 59 3.53 2.35 -13.38
CA PHE A 59 3.81 3.74 -13.73
C PHE A 59 4.03 3.85 -15.24
N ALA A 60 3.26 4.71 -15.90
CA ALA A 60 3.44 4.97 -17.33
C ALA A 60 4.73 5.73 -17.56
N GLN A 61 5.52 5.31 -18.55
CA GLN A 61 6.61 6.15 -19.06
C GLN A 61 5.97 7.32 -19.82
N SER A 62 6.11 8.53 -19.30
CA SER A 62 5.62 9.72 -19.99
C SER A 62 6.48 10.00 -21.22
N PRO A 63 5.91 10.09 -22.43
CA PRO A 63 6.66 10.48 -23.63
C PRO A 63 7.18 11.92 -23.56
N PHE A 64 6.68 12.74 -22.63
CA PHE A 64 7.03 14.14 -22.45
C PHE A 64 8.11 14.38 -21.38
N HIS A 65 8.39 13.41 -20.52
CA HIS A 65 9.44 13.50 -19.51
C HIS A 65 10.57 12.55 -19.86
N LYS A 66 11.69 13.11 -20.27
CA LYS A 66 12.88 12.40 -20.76
C LYS A 66 13.51 11.43 -19.75
N VAL A 67 13.12 11.44 -18.48
CA VAL A 67 13.66 10.56 -17.44
C VAL A 67 12.61 10.32 -16.35
N MET A 68 11.63 9.45 -16.57
CA MET A 68 11.01 8.76 -15.42
C MET A 68 11.96 7.64 -15.01
N SER A 69 12.68 7.85 -13.93
CA SER A 69 13.49 6.80 -13.32
C SER A 69 12.56 5.82 -12.60
N ILE A 70 12.09 4.80 -13.30
CA ILE A 70 11.41 3.66 -12.67
C ILE A 70 12.51 2.66 -12.26
N PRO A 71 12.49 2.15 -11.02
CA PRO A 71 11.48 2.28 -9.98
C PRO A 71 11.47 3.64 -9.27
N HIS A 72 10.33 4.02 -8.68
CA HIS A 72 10.28 5.03 -7.62
C HIS A 72 11.08 4.51 -6.45
N MET A 73 12.28 5.05 -6.26
CA MET A 73 13.22 4.59 -5.26
C MET A 73 13.80 5.78 -4.50
N GLY A 74 13.71 5.73 -3.19
CA GLY A 74 14.25 6.75 -2.29
C GLY A 74 13.21 7.33 -1.34
N TRP A 75 13.59 8.41 -0.70
CA TRP A 75 12.74 9.14 0.25
C TRP A 75 11.79 10.07 -0.48
N ASN A 76 10.51 10.04 -0.07
CA ASN A 76 9.50 10.95 -0.59
C ASN A 76 8.48 11.27 0.50
N SER A 77 7.80 12.41 0.37
CA SER A 77 6.76 12.83 1.30
C SER A 77 5.48 12.04 1.07
N VAL A 78 4.81 11.73 2.17
CA VAL A 78 3.48 11.12 2.17
C VAL A 78 2.51 12.14 2.75
N LYS A 79 1.49 12.48 1.96
CA LYS A 79 0.44 13.41 2.36
C LYS A 79 -0.80 12.63 2.83
N PRO A 80 -1.07 12.56 4.14
CA PRO A 80 -2.29 11.97 4.65
C PRO A 80 -3.53 12.76 4.20
N LEU A 81 -4.59 12.05 3.84
CA LEU A 81 -5.92 12.64 3.59
C LEU A 81 -6.80 12.55 4.84
N ASP A 82 -6.47 11.63 5.75
CA ASP A 82 -7.04 11.53 7.10
C ASP A 82 -5.91 11.44 8.11
N PHE A 83 -5.90 12.35 9.06
CA PHE A 83 -4.90 12.45 10.13
C PHE A 83 -5.29 11.66 11.40
N ASN A 84 -6.28 10.79 11.31
CA ASN A 84 -6.68 9.89 12.38
C ASN A 84 -6.09 8.48 12.17
N GLY A 85 -6.28 7.61 13.15
CA GLY A 85 -5.89 6.21 13.05
C GLY A 85 -4.43 6.03 12.66
N LEU A 86 -4.17 5.42 11.51
CA LEU A 86 -2.81 5.10 11.03
C LEU A 86 -1.89 6.33 10.94
N PHE A 87 -2.43 7.49 10.56
CA PHE A 87 -1.67 8.74 10.38
C PHE A 87 -1.85 9.74 11.53
N ASN A 88 -2.29 9.28 12.71
CA ASN A 88 -2.43 10.16 13.87
C ASN A 88 -1.09 10.81 14.24
N GLY A 89 -1.10 12.15 14.31
CA GLY A 89 0.07 12.96 14.64
C GLY A 89 1.11 13.11 13.52
N PHE A 90 0.80 12.71 12.30
CA PHE A 90 1.61 13.00 11.11
C PHE A 90 1.32 14.40 10.56
N ASP A 91 2.17 14.86 9.65
CA ASP A 91 2.00 16.06 8.84
C ASP A 91 2.27 15.77 7.37
N GLU A 92 2.14 16.77 6.51
CA GLU A 92 2.34 16.63 5.06
C GLU A 92 3.81 16.47 4.66
N ASP A 93 4.75 16.73 5.57
CA ASP A 93 6.21 16.65 5.35
C ASP A 93 6.80 15.31 5.82
N SER A 94 5.97 14.40 6.28
CA SER A 94 6.40 13.08 6.78
C SER A 94 7.03 12.25 5.67
N LEU A 95 8.32 11.90 5.82
CA LEU A 95 9.12 11.24 4.81
C LEU A 95 9.16 9.72 5.01
N PHE A 96 8.94 8.98 3.93
CA PHE A 96 9.02 7.54 3.88
C PHE A 96 9.89 7.04 2.74
N TYR A 97 10.46 5.85 2.89
CA TYR A 97 11.26 5.20 1.85
C TYR A 97 10.39 4.36 0.92
N PHE A 98 10.54 4.58 -0.39
CA PHE A 98 9.85 3.86 -1.46
C PHE A 98 10.81 3.01 -2.28
N LEU A 99 10.31 1.89 -2.80
CA LEU A 99 11.00 1.07 -3.79
C LEU A 99 9.96 0.25 -4.57
N HIS A 100 9.40 0.83 -5.64
CA HIS A 100 8.35 0.15 -6.43
C HIS A 100 8.23 0.69 -7.86
N SER A 101 7.75 -0.14 -8.77
CA SER A 101 7.45 0.22 -10.17
C SER A 101 5.95 0.20 -10.48
N TYR A 102 5.15 -0.30 -9.53
CA TYR A 102 3.70 -0.42 -9.63
C TYR A 102 3.06 0.25 -8.43
N TYR A 103 1.83 0.73 -8.56
CA TYR A 103 1.10 1.44 -7.50
C TYR A 103 -0.36 1.01 -7.46
N PHE A 104 -0.97 1.18 -6.30
CA PHE A 104 -2.37 0.84 -6.06
C PHE A 104 -3.29 1.94 -6.59
N VAL A 105 -4.37 1.55 -7.27
CA VAL A 105 -5.46 2.43 -7.71
C VAL A 105 -6.74 1.96 -7.05
N CYS A 106 -7.26 2.75 -6.12
CA CYS A 106 -8.55 2.48 -5.48
C CYS A 106 -9.70 2.78 -6.44
N ASN A 107 -10.75 1.95 -6.43
CA ASN A 107 -11.97 2.19 -7.20
C ASN A 107 -12.86 3.28 -6.56
N SER A 108 -12.67 3.58 -5.26
CA SER A 108 -13.31 4.69 -4.55
C SER A 108 -12.28 5.53 -3.82
N THR A 109 -12.46 6.86 -3.86
CA THR A 109 -11.59 7.80 -3.14
C THR A 109 -11.66 7.67 -1.63
N GLU A 110 -12.77 7.14 -1.10
CA GLU A 110 -12.97 6.90 0.34
C GLU A 110 -11.99 5.87 0.92
N LEU A 111 -11.40 5.02 0.06
CA LEU A 111 -10.43 4.01 0.48
C LEU A 111 -9.01 4.58 0.58
N ILE A 112 -8.77 5.80 0.08
CA ILE A 112 -7.43 6.41 0.04
C ILE A 112 -7.15 7.08 1.37
N LEU A 113 -6.10 6.63 2.08
CA LEU A 113 -5.63 7.25 3.32
C LEU A 113 -4.56 8.30 3.10
N ALA A 114 -3.69 8.09 2.12
CA ALA A 114 -2.61 9.02 1.80
C ALA A 114 -2.19 8.92 0.34
N VAL A 115 -1.63 10.03 -0.14
CA VAL A 115 -1.10 10.15 -1.50
C VAL A 115 0.34 10.64 -1.47
N THR A 116 1.05 10.40 -2.57
CA THR A 116 2.44 10.85 -2.77
C THR A 116 2.60 11.33 -4.21
N ASP A 117 3.36 12.39 -4.43
CA ASP A 117 3.67 12.85 -5.78
C ASP A 117 4.95 12.16 -6.30
N PHE A 118 4.80 11.48 -7.44
CA PHE A 118 5.91 10.95 -8.21
C PHE A 118 5.59 11.11 -9.70
N HIS A 119 5.86 12.32 -10.23
CA HIS A 119 5.44 12.74 -11.58
C HIS A 119 3.93 12.66 -11.82
N GLY A 120 3.17 12.85 -10.79
CA GLY A 120 1.74 12.72 -10.64
C GLY A 120 1.39 12.03 -9.32
N GLU A 121 0.26 12.42 -8.76
CA GLU A 121 -0.20 11.90 -7.48
C GLU A 121 -0.66 10.45 -7.63
N PHE A 122 -0.23 9.59 -6.71
CA PHE A 122 -0.67 8.20 -6.61
C PHE A 122 -1.04 7.83 -5.16
N THR A 123 -1.86 6.79 -5.00
CA THR A 123 -2.25 6.25 -3.69
C THR A 123 -1.04 5.60 -3.01
N SER A 124 -0.54 6.21 -1.95
CA SER A 124 0.57 5.66 -1.15
C SER A 124 0.13 4.92 0.10
N ALA A 125 -1.13 5.12 0.54
CA ALA A 125 -1.78 4.30 1.57
C ALA A 125 -3.28 4.19 1.30
N ALA A 126 -3.86 3.03 1.62
CA ALA A 126 -5.28 2.74 1.46
C ALA A 126 -5.80 1.88 2.60
N SER A 127 -7.13 1.92 2.85
CA SER A 127 -7.78 1.04 3.82
C SER A 127 -9.20 0.66 3.43
N SER A 128 -9.64 -0.46 3.97
CA SER A 128 -11.03 -0.91 3.95
C SER A 128 -11.35 -1.60 5.28
N GLY A 129 -12.04 -0.89 6.18
CA GLY A 129 -12.32 -1.38 7.52
C GLY A 129 -11.05 -1.66 8.32
N ASN A 130 -10.81 -2.93 8.66
CA ASN A 130 -9.62 -3.39 9.41
C ASN A 130 -8.41 -3.75 8.52
N VAL A 131 -8.51 -3.56 7.19
CA VAL A 131 -7.45 -3.85 6.24
C VAL A 131 -6.76 -2.57 5.83
N PHE A 132 -5.45 -2.49 6.03
CA PHE A 132 -4.61 -1.34 5.71
C PHE A 132 -3.50 -1.74 4.74
N GLY A 133 -3.13 -0.84 3.85
CA GLY A 133 -2.01 -1.01 2.94
C GLY A 133 -1.18 0.27 2.84
N VAL A 134 0.16 0.12 2.80
CA VAL A 134 1.09 1.21 2.55
C VAL A 134 2.08 0.80 1.47
N GLN A 135 2.33 1.66 0.49
CA GLN A 135 3.26 1.37 -0.61
C GLN A 135 4.73 1.56 -0.22
N PHE A 136 4.98 2.43 0.72
CA PHE A 136 6.31 2.68 1.27
C PHE A 136 6.71 1.61 2.30
N HIS A 137 7.97 1.68 2.76
CA HIS A 137 8.56 0.75 3.71
C HIS A 137 8.71 1.40 5.09
N PRO A 138 7.73 1.24 6.03
CA PRO A 138 7.85 1.79 7.38
C PRO A 138 9.11 1.27 8.10
N GLU A 139 9.47 0.01 7.88
CA GLU A 139 10.65 -0.63 8.47
C GLU A 139 11.98 0.00 8.02
N LYS A 140 11.95 0.81 6.94
CA LYS A 140 13.11 1.57 6.42
C LYS A 140 12.97 3.08 6.62
N SER A 141 11.91 3.53 7.30
CA SER A 141 11.53 4.95 7.37
C SER A 141 11.79 5.60 8.74
N HIS A 142 12.79 5.08 9.47
CA HIS A 142 13.26 5.62 10.74
C HIS A 142 12.10 5.95 11.72
N GLU A 143 12.11 7.16 12.31
CA GLU A 143 11.11 7.58 13.28
C GLU A 143 9.67 7.67 12.72
N TRP A 144 9.51 8.05 11.45
CA TRP A 144 8.21 8.05 10.80
C TRP A 144 7.62 6.65 10.68
N GLY A 145 8.48 5.68 10.32
CA GLY A 145 8.08 4.28 10.25
C GLY A 145 7.70 3.71 11.62
N ILE A 146 8.49 4.01 12.66
CA ILE A 146 8.19 3.60 14.04
C ILE A 146 6.86 4.18 14.49
N LYS A 147 6.61 5.46 14.23
CA LYS A 147 5.36 6.15 14.59
C LYS A 147 4.15 5.49 13.90
N LEU A 148 4.24 5.20 12.59
CA LEU A 148 3.17 4.54 11.85
C LEU A 148 2.87 3.14 12.40
N LEU A 149 3.90 2.34 12.67
CA LEU A 149 3.72 1.00 13.23
C LEU A 149 3.15 1.03 14.65
N LYS A 150 3.51 2.04 15.47
CA LYS A 150 2.88 2.27 16.77
C LYS A 150 1.40 2.61 16.63
N ASN A 151 1.05 3.51 15.70
CA ASN A 151 -0.35 3.85 15.45
C ASN A 151 -1.13 2.61 15.01
N PHE A 152 -0.58 1.80 14.09
CA PHE A 152 -1.20 0.55 13.66
C PHE A 152 -1.44 -0.42 14.82
N ALA A 153 -0.49 -0.54 15.75
CA ALA A 153 -0.61 -1.42 16.91
C ALA A 153 -1.69 -0.96 17.93
N LEU A 154 -2.21 0.25 17.79
CA LEU A 154 -3.26 0.82 18.64
C LEU A 154 -4.65 0.80 17.99
N LEU A 155 -4.75 0.31 16.75
CA LEU A 155 -6.02 0.11 16.05
C LEU A 155 -6.68 -1.20 16.52
#